data_013c6f989cbe7bee2e83ddbcd6280edb
#
_entry.id   013c6f989cbe7bee2e83ddbcd6280edb
#
_cell.length_a   1.000
_cell.length_b   1.000
_cell.length_c   1.000
_cell.angle_alpha   90.00
_cell.angle_beta   90.00
_cell.angle_gamma   90.00
#
_symmetry.space_group_name_H-M   'P 1'
#
loop_
_entity.id
_entity.type
_entity.pdbx_description
1 polymer ?
#
loop_
_entity_poly.entity_id
_entity_poly.type
_entity_poly.pdbx_seq_one_letter_code
_entity_poly.pdbx_strand_id
1 'polypeptide(L)'
;MRSFLRIRDFSRAEAGEIFRLAREFKTKRGEFCRDLLRGRTFALIFSKSSTRTRVSFEVGIRELGGHALFLNAADVQLGRGEPIIDTARVLAKMVHGAVIRTFAQSDVDDFARASGLVTINALTDEEHPCQILTDIFTYEEKYGSIKGRKVVFVGDADCNVARSFVHAAELFDFQLVCAAPEGYQSQVSNSHTVLTHDVAAAARDADLLYTDVWISMGKESEAQARLQAFRGYQINRELLSTAGPKCMVLHCLPAYRGKEITEDILEARAGDIFEQAGNRLPVQQAIIAFLMGTTTAP
;
A
#
# COMPACT_ATOMS: atom_id res chain seq x y z
N MET A 1 8.67 20.93 2.20
CA MET A 1 7.99 20.29 1.04
C MET A 1 6.90 19.37 1.57
N ARG A 2 5.87 19.08 0.75
CA ARG A 2 4.81 18.15 1.12
C ARG A 2 5.32 16.70 0.98
N SER A 3 4.85 15.81 1.87
CA SER A 3 5.19 14.38 1.90
C SER A 3 3.94 13.52 1.84
N PHE A 4 4.09 12.22 1.60
CA PHE A 4 3.02 11.23 1.66
C PHE A 4 3.39 10.14 2.67
N LEU A 5 2.99 10.33 3.92
CA LEU A 5 3.36 9.48 5.05
C LEU A 5 2.20 8.58 5.49
N ARG A 6 0.96 9.03 5.24
CA ARG A 6 -0.30 8.33 5.58
C ARG A 6 -1.32 8.51 4.46
N ILE A 7 -2.28 7.57 4.38
CA ILE A 7 -3.33 7.67 3.34
C ILE A 7 -4.14 8.97 3.46
N ARG A 8 -4.34 9.46 4.66
CA ARG A 8 -5.08 10.70 4.98
C ARG A 8 -4.32 12.00 4.70
N ASP A 9 -3.05 11.93 4.27
CA ASP A 9 -2.28 13.13 3.89
C ASP A 9 -2.77 13.75 2.57
N PHE A 10 -3.56 13.01 1.82
CA PHE A 10 -4.24 13.50 0.63
C PHE A 10 -5.74 13.64 0.85
N SER A 11 -6.32 14.68 0.27
CA SER A 11 -7.77 14.81 0.12
C SER A 11 -8.28 13.89 -0.99
N ARG A 12 -9.61 13.65 -1.02
CA ARG A 12 -10.24 12.89 -2.10
C ARG A 12 -9.99 13.48 -3.49
N ALA A 13 -9.97 14.82 -3.59
CA ALA A 13 -9.69 15.51 -4.85
C ALA A 13 -8.25 15.27 -5.32
N GLU A 14 -7.28 15.33 -4.40
CA GLU A 14 -5.86 15.08 -4.70
C GLU A 14 -5.60 13.62 -5.06
N ALA A 15 -6.26 12.68 -4.39
CA ALA A 15 -6.22 11.27 -4.78
C ALA A 15 -6.80 11.07 -6.20
N GLY A 16 -7.87 11.80 -6.55
CA GLY A 16 -8.43 11.81 -7.90
C GLY A 16 -7.43 12.30 -8.96
N GLU A 17 -6.67 13.36 -8.65
CA GLU A 17 -5.61 13.86 -9.53
C GLU A 17 -4.46 12.86 -9.66
N ILE A 18 -4.04 12.23 -8.56
CA ILE A 18 -3.05 11.15 -8.59
C ILE A 18 -3.53 10.00 -9.49
N PHE A 19 -4.81 9.61 -9.43
CA PHE A 19 -5.37 8.56 -10.27
C PHE A 19 -5.42 8.98 -11.75
N ARG A 20 -5.70 10.26 -12.03
CA ARG A 20 -5.62 10.79 -13.39
C ARG A 20 -4.19 10.71 -13.94
N LEU A 21 -3.20 11.15 -13.16
CA LEU A 21 -1.78 11.04 -13.52
C LEU A 21 -1.35 9.57 -13.69
N ALA A 22 -1.81 8.67 -12.81
CA ALA A 22 -1.48 7.25 -12.90
C ALA A 22 -1.96 6.62 -14.22
N ARG A 23 -3.16 6.99 -14.71
CA ARG A 23 -3.66 6.55 -16.03
C ARG A 23 -2.75 7.03 -17.16
N GLU A 24 -2.29 8.28 -17.11
CA GLU A 24 -1.35 8.82 -18.10
C GLU A 24 -0.01 8.07 -18.07
N PHE A 25 0.56 7.83 -16.86
CA PHE A 25 1.79 7.06 -16.73
C PHE A 25 1.64 5.62 -17.22
N LYS A 26 0.49 4.99 -16.97
CA LYS A 26 0.21 3.64 -17.44
C LYS A 26 0.10 3.58 -18.97
N THR A 27 -0.64 4.52 -19.56
CA THR A 27 -0.94 4.53 -20.99
C THR A 27 0.28 4.96 -21.83
N LYS A 28 1.06 5.92 -21.33
CA LYS A 28 2.24 6.51 -22.00
C LYS A 28 3.52 6.17 -21.23
N ARG A 29 3.65 4.89 -20.87
CA ARG A 29 4.77 4.41 -20.05
C ARG A 29 6.13 4.77 -20.64
N GLY A 30 6.99 5.39 -19.83
CA GLY A 30 8.34 5.80 -20.20
C GLY A 30 8.41 7.08 -21.05
N GLU A 31 7.27 7.65 -21.46
CA GLU A 31 7.20 8.88 -22.26
C GLU A 31 6.62 10.06 -21.46
N PHE A 32 5.56 9.80 -20.70
CA PHE A 32 4.89 10.83 -19.92
C PHE A 32 5.78 11.34 -18.79
N CYS A 33 6.02 12.65 -18.75
CA CYS A 33 6.85 13.33 -17.74
C CYS A 33 8.28 12.77 -17.58
N ARG A 34 8.87 12.19 -18.63
CA ARG A 34 10.17 11.50 -18.61
C ARG A 34 11.36 12.34 -18.10
N ASP A 35 11.24 13.65 -18.06
CA ASP A 35 12.29 14.58 -17.61
C ASP A 35 11.95 15.25 -16.26
N LEU A 36 10.87 14.85 -15.60
CA LEU A 36 10.39 15.45 -14.35
C LEU A 36 11.44 15.45 -13.24
N LEU A 37 12.18 14.37 -13.12
CA LEU A 37 13.23 14.20 -12.12
C LEU A 37 14.63 14.33 -12.70
N ARG A 38 14.79 14.97 -13.85
CA ARG A 38 16.10 15.16 -14.50
C ARG A 38 17.08 15.84 -13.53
N GLY A 39 18.24 15.20 -13.30
CA GLY A 39 19.26 15.65 -12.36
C GLY A 39 18.90 15.49 -10.88
N ARG A 40 17.80 14.81 -10.54
CA ARG A 40 17.38 14.56 -9.17
C ARG A 40 17.65 13.13 -8.75
N THR A 41 17.99 12.95 -7.47
CA THR A 41 18.23 11.64 -6.85
C THR A 41 17.27 11.44 -5.70
N PHE A 42 16.65 10.26 -5.60
CA PHE A 42 15.83 9.84 -4.48
C PHE A 42 16.53 8.70 -3.74
N ALA A 43 16.60 8.80 -2.41
CA ALA A 43 17.09 7.71 -1.56
C ALA A 43 15.94 6.72 -1.27
N LEU A 44 16.16 5.44 -1.52
CA LEU A 44 15.26 4.35 -1.14
C LEU A 44 15.82 3.67 0.11
N ILE A 45 15.29 4.01 1.30
CA ILE A 45 15.81 3.59 2.60
C ILE A 45 14.93 2.44 3.11
N PHE A 46 15.49 1.22 3.14
CA PHE A 46 14.70 0.03 3.45
C PHE A 46 15.30 -0.75 4.63
N SER A 47 14.52 -0.86 5.70
CA SER A 47 14.79 -1.72 6.86
C SER A 47 14.13 -3.09 6.75
N LYS A 48 13.17 -3.25 5.81
CA LYS A 48 12.47 -4.50 5.51
C LYS A 48 12.63 -4.87 4.04
N SER A 49 12.86 -6.15 3.77
CA SER A 49 12.96 -6.67 2.39
C SER A 49 11.70 -6.39 1.58
N SER A 50 11.87 -6.06 0.31
CA SER A 50 10.75 -5.90 -0.63
C SER A 50 11.22 -5.91 -2.07
N THR A 51 10.73 -6.85 -2.85
CA THR A 51 10.97 -6.90 -4.30
C THR A 51 10.09 -5.88 -5.04
N ARG A 52 8.77 -5.96 -4.86
CA ARG A 52 7.79 -5.13 -5.58
C ARG A 52 7.97 -3.64 -5.33
N THR A 53 8.07 -3.24 -4.07
CA THR A 53 8.23 -1.83 -3.71
C THR A 53 9.55 -1.27 -4.23
N ARG A 54 10.65 -2.02 -4.09
CA ARG A 54 11.94 -1.62 -4.61
C ARG A 54 11.89 -1.43 -6.12
N VAL A 55 11.48 -2.47 -6.85
CA VAL A 55 11.44 -2.43 -8.32
C VAL A 55 10.54 -1.31 -8.82
N SER A 56 9.33 -1.14 -8.27
CA SER A 56 8.39 -0.12 -8.74
C SER A 56 8.90 1.30 -8.50
N PHE A 57 9.57 1.58 -7.36
CA PHE A 57 10.16 2.91 -7.13
C PHE A 57 11.44 3.14 -7.94
N GLU A 58 12.36 2.15 -8.02
CA GLU A 58 13.59 2.29 -8.83
C GLU A 58 13.26 2.52 -10.30
N VAL A 59 12.36 1.71 -10.87
CA VAL A 59 11.92 1.86 -12.27
C VAL A 59 11.15 3.17 -12.45
N GLY A 60 10.21 3.49 -11.55
CA GLY A 60 9.40 4.69 -11.64
C GLY A 60 10.22 5.97 -11.60
N ILE A 61 11.18 6.09 -10.70
CA ILE A 61 12.09 7.24 -10.60
C ILE A 61 12.94 7.35 -11.87
N ARG A 62 13.44 6.23 -12.40
CA ARG A 62 14.23 6.23 -13.64
C ARG A 62 13.40 6.63 -14.87
N GLU A 63 12.17 6.14 -14.98
CA GLU A 63 11.27 6.52 -16.08
C GLU A 63 10.86 8.01 -16.03
N LEU A 64 10.91 8.63 -14.83
CA LEU A 64 10.75 10.07 -14.63
C LEU A 64 12.04 10.87 -14.89
N GLY A 65 13.13 10.24 -15.35
CA GLY A 65 14.42 10.89 -15.64
C GLY A 65 15.33 11.11 -14.43
N GLY A 66 14.99 10.54 -13.28
CA GLY A 66 15.75 10.65 -12.04
C GLY A 66 16.68 9.46 -11.77
N HIS A 67 17.38 9.55 -10.64
CA HIS A 67 18.21 8.48 -10.10
C HIS A 67 17.63 7.97 -8.79
N ALA A 68 17.62 6.64 -8.62
CA ALA A 68 17.29 5.98 -7.35
C ALA A 68 18.57 5.45 -6.70
N LEU A 69 18.78 5.81 -5.44
CA LEU A 69 19.87 5.30 -4.63
C LEU A 69 19.29 4.35 -3.57
N PHE A 70 19.50 3.06 -3.73
CA PHE A 70 19.01 2.07 -2.77
C PHE A 70 19.95 1.98 -1.56
N LEU A 71 19.40 2.16 -0.37
CA LEU A 71 20.08 2.08 0.92
C LEU A 71 19.38 1.02 1.78
N ASN A 72 20.00 -0.16 1.88
CA ASN A 72 19.55 -1.14 2.87
C ASN A 72 20.00 -0.69 4.25
N ALA A 73 19.09 -0.53 5.19
CA ALA A 73 19.39 -0.05 6.53
C ALA A 73 20.46 -0.92 7.26
N ALA A 74 20.50 -2.23 6.98
CA ALA A 74 21.50 -3.12 7.54
C ALA A 74 22.94 -2.85 7.03
N ASP A 75 23.08 -2.24 5.86
CA ASP A 75 24.37 -2.00 5.20
C ASP A 75 24.90 -0.57 5.45
N VAL A 76 24.08 0.30 6.07
CA VAL A 76 24.41 1.69 6.38
C VAL A 76 24.40 1.94 7.88
N GLN A 77 24.77 3.15 8.32
CA GLN A 77 24.91 3.50 9.73
C GLN A 77 23.62 3.38 10.54
N LEU A 78 22.44 3.47 9.91
CA LEU A 78 21.14 3.20 10.56
C LEU A 78 21.11 1.82 11.22
N GLY A 79 21.62 0.79 10.55
CA GLY A 79 21.73 -0.56 11.12
C GLY A 79 22.75 -0.69 12.25
N ARG A 80 23.57 0.35 12.48
CA ARG A 80 24.57 0.44 13.56
C ARG A 80 24.16 1.39 14.68
N GLY A 81 22.90 1.87 14.66
CA GLY A 81 22.33 2.71 15.72
C GLY A 81 22.45 4.22 15.49
N GLU A 82 22.76 4.68 14.27
CA GLU A 82 22.66 6.10 13.95
C GLU A 82 21.18 6.55 14.04
N PRO A 83 20.87 7.64 14.75
CA PRO A 83 19.50 8.16 14.80
C PRO A 83 19.00 8.54 13.40
N ILE A 84 17.75 8.21 13.08
CA ILE A 84 17.13 8.54 11.77
C ILE A 84 17.18 10.05 11.48
N ILE A 85 17.12 10.90 12.50
CA ILE A 85 17.21 12.36 12.38
C ILE A 85 18.56 12.81 11.82
N ASP A 86 19.64 12.17 12.21
CA ASP A 86 20.99 12.55 11.75
C ASP A 86 21.19 12.09 10.30
N THR A 87 20.79 10.86 9.97
CA THR A 87 20.72 10.37 8.58
C THR A 87 19.89 11.32 7.71
N ALA A 88 18.71 11.78 8.21
CA ALA A 88 17.84 12.71 7.49
C ALA A 88 18.51 14.04 7.17
N ARG A 89 19.21 14.62 8.15
CA ARG A 89 19.96 15.90 8.00
C ARG A 89 21.08 15.80 6.98
N VAL A 90 21.81 14.68 6.99
CA VAL A 90 22.90 14.42 6.04
C VAL A 90 22.35 14.23 4.63
N LEU A 91 21.34 13.36 4.46
CA LEU A 91 20.75 13.08 3.17
C LEU A 91 20.05 14.31 2.56
N ALA A 92 19.52 15.21 3.37
CA ALA A 92 18.96 16.48 2.92
C ALA A 92 19.95 17.38 2.15
N LYS A 93 21.26 17.16 2.34
CA LYS A 93 22.31 17.88 1.61
C LYS A 93 22.77 17.19 0.32
N MET A 94 22.30 15.94 0.08
CA MET A 94 22.82 15.10 -0.98
C MET A 94 21.74 14.63 -1.97
N VAL A 95 20.48 14.45 -1.51
CA VAL A 95 19.39 13.92 -2.34
C VAL A 95 18.19 14.86 -2.38
N HIS A 96 17.23 14.59 -3.24
CA HIS A 96 16.09 15.47 -3.53
C HIS A 96 14.76 14.93 -3.00
N GLY A 97 14.74 13.69 -2.53
CA GLY A 97 13.59 13.04 -1.92
C GLY A 97 13.97 11.69 -1.32
N ALA A 98 13.06 11.13 -0.54
CA ALA A 98 13.24 9.83 0.09
C ALA A 98 11.99 8.97 0.00
N VAL A 99 12.20 7.67 -0.14
CA VAL A 99 11.18 6.62 -0.05
C VAL A 99 11.60 5.69 1.08
N ILE A 100 10.79 5.56 2.12
CA ILE A 100 11.18 4.87 3.35
C ILE A 100 10.27 3.68 3.58
N ARG A 101 10.88 2.51 3.80
CA ARG A 101 10.22 1.29 4.24
C ARG A 101 10.88 0.80 5.52
N THR A 102 10.18 0.95 6.64
CA THR A 102 10.73 0.70 7.98
C THR A 102 9.70 0.02 8.88
N PHE A 103 9.98 -0.04 10.17
CA PHE A 103 9.08 -0.57 11.19
C PHE A 103 8.20 0.53 11.77
N ALA A 104 8.78 1.50 12.46
CA ALA A 104 8.04 2.54 13.16
C ALA A 104 7.59 3.67 12.23
N GLN A 105 6.36 4.12 12.38
CA GLN A 105 5.85 5.30 11.68
C GLN A 105 6.60 6.56 12.09
N SER A 106 7.04 6.64 13.36
CA SER A 106 7.86 7.74 13.86
C SER A 106 9.16 7.93 13.07
N ASP A 107 9.78 6.87 12.56
CA ASP A 107 11.00 6.99 11.75
C ASP A 107 10.73 7.80 10.46
N VAL A 108 9.58 7.56 9.83
CA VAL A 108 9.19 8.27 8.60
C VAL A 108 8.81 9.71 8.91
N ASP A 109 8.08 9.94 10.00
CA ASP A 109 7.69 11.28 10.47
C ASP A 109 8.91 12.12 10.83
N ASP A 110 9.84 11.55 11.60
CA ASP A 110 11.07 12.21 12.03
C ASP A 110 12.00 12.50 10.87
N PHE A 111 12.15 11.56 9.93
CA PHE A 111 12.91 11.78 8.70
C PHE A 111 12.34 12.94 7.89
N ALA A 112 11.03 12.92 7.62
CA ALA A 112 10.37 13.97 6.84
C ALA A 112 10.54 15.35 7.48
N ARG A 113 10.35 15.43 8.81
CA ARG A 113 10.49 16.65 9.58
C ARG A 113 11.94 17.17 9.60
N ALA A 114 12.91 16.29 9.86
CA ALA A 114 14.32 16.66 10.00
C ALA A 114 15.00 17.00 8.68
N SER A 115 14.63 16.30 7.59
CA SER A 115 15.20 16.52 6.26
C SER A 115 14.54 17.68 5.50
N GLY A 116 13.24 17.91 5.69
CA GLY A 116 12.43 18.79 4.85
C GLY A 116 12.28 18.32 3.40
N LEU A 117 12.75 17.13 3.06
CA LEU A 117 12.64 16.51 1.74
C LEU A 117 11.22 16.01 1.47
N VAL A 118 10.87 15.89 0.20
CA VAL A 118 9.73 15.05 -0.22
C VAL A 118 9.98 13.63 0.29
N THR A 119 9.14 13.17 1.20
CA THR A 119 9.26 11.84 1.82
C THR A 119 8.01 11.02 1.55
N ILE A 120 8.20 9.78 1.12
CA ILE A 120 7.11 8.84 0.81
C ILE A 120 7.24 7.63 1.74
N ASN A 121 6.17 7.34 2.48
CA ASN A 121 6.04 6.10 3.24
C ASN A 121 5.76 4.94 2.28
N ALA A 122 6.73 4.08 2.07
CA ALA A 122 6.58 2.87 1.27
C ALA A 122 5.96 1.70 2.05
N LEU A 123 6.12 1.68 3.36
CA LEU A 123 5.47 0.83 4.35
C LEU A 123 6.05 1.10 5.75
N THR A 124 5.18 1.13 6.75
CA THR A 124 5.52 0.96 8.17
C THR A 124 4.66 -0.14 8.79
N ASP A 125 4.83 -0.42 10.08
CA ASP A 125 3.93 -1.34 10.81
C ASP A 125 2.55 -0.74 11.04
N GLU A 126 2.40 0.56 10.90
CA GLU A 126 1.12 1.26 11.06
C GLU A 126 0.36 1.40 9.74
N GLU A 127 1.05 1.76 8.65
CA GLU A 127 0.39 2.02 7.36
C GLU A 127 1.18 1.54 6.15
N HIS A 128 0.44 1.20 5.09
CA HIS A 128 0.97 0.94 3.74
C HIS A 128 0.24 1.81 2.68
N PRO A 129 0.41 3.15 2.74
CA PRO A 129 -0.44 4.07 2.01
C PRO A 129 -0.33 3.94 0.49
N CYS A 130 0.87 3.68 -0.04
CA CYS A 130 1.07 3.46 -1.48
C CYS A 130 0.35 2.21 -1.99
N GLN A 131 0.23 1.17 -1.15
CA GLN A 131 -0.50 -0.05 -1.50
C GLN A 131 -1.99 0.25 -1.63
N ILE A 132 -2.60 0.81 -0.58
CA ILE A 132 -4.03 1.04 -0.56
C ILE A 132 -4.48 2.03 -1.65
N LEU A 133 -3.69 3.07 -1.90
CA LEU A 133 -3.98 3.98 -3.00
C LEU A 133 -3.96 3.25 -4.35
N THR A 134 -3.05 2.27 -4.51
CA THR A 134 -2.98 1.43 -5.72
C THR A 134 -4.16 0.46 -5.81
N ASP A 135 -4.59 -0.13 -4.69
CA ASP A 135 -5.72 -1.05 -4.64
C ASP A 135 -7.02 -0.36 -5.09
N ILE A 136 -7.25 0.85 -4.56
CA ILE A 136 -8.40 1.67 -4.93
C ILE A 136 -8.32 2.10 -6.39
N PHE A 137 -7.15 2.54 -6.87
CA PHE A 137 -6.93 2.85 -8.28
C PHE A 137 -7.29 1.65 -9.17
N THR A 138 -6.82 0.44 -8.82
CA THR A 138 -7.08 -0.79 -9.58
C THR A 138 -8.58 -1.12 -9.62
N TYR A 139 -9.27 -0.97 -8.49
CA TYR A 139 -10.72 -1.14 -8.44
C TYR A 139 -11.43 -0.13 -9.34
N GLU A 140 -11.10 1.18 -9.18
CA GLU A 140 -11.75 2.26 -9.93
C GLU A 140 -11.45 2.20 -11.44
N GLU A 141 -10.28 1.67 -11.83
CA GLU A 141 -9.94 1.47 -13.24
C GLU A 141 -10.86 0.45 -13.91
N LYS A 142 -11.26 -0.60 -13.20
CA LYS A 142 -12.07 -1.70 -13.74
C LYS A 142 -13.58 -1.50 -13.57
N TYR A 143 -14.00 -0.96 -12.43
CA TYR A 143 -15.42 -0.90 -12.05
C TYR A 143 -15.95 0.51 -11.80
N GLY A 144 -15.12 1.54 -11.97
CA GLY A 144 -15.50 2.92 -11.65
C GLY A 144 -15.41 3.18 -10.13
N SER A 145 -16.04 4.26 -9.67
CA SER A 145 -15.90 4.75 -8.30
C SER A 145 -16.15 3.68 -7.24
N ILE A 146 -15.23 3.61 -6.25
CA ILE A 146 -15.36 2.76 -5.06
C ILE A 146 -16.35 3.33 -4.03
N LYS A 147 -16.79 4.58 -4.18
CA LYS A 147 -17.74 5.23 -3.28
C LYS A 147 -19.01 4.39 -3.11
N GLY A 148 -19.44 4.20 -1.85
CA GLY A 148 -20.63 3.43 -1.48
C GLY A 148 -20.48 1.91 -1.68
N ARG A 149 -19.32 1.41 -2.07
CA ARG A 149 -19.06 -0.02 -2.26
C ARG A 149 -18.78 -0.71 -0.94
N LYS A 150 -18.99 -2.02 -0.91
CA LYS A 150 -18.69 -2.87 0.21
C LYS A 150 -17.34 -3.56 0.00
N VAL A 151 -16.34 -3.15 0.76
CA VAL A 151 -15.01 -3.76 0.80
C VAL A 151 -14.91 -4.64 2.04
N VAL A 152 -14.44 -5.87 1.88
CA VAL A 152 -14.29 -6.81 2.99
C VAL A 152 -12.83 -7.23 3.11
N PHE A 153 -12.22 -6.94 4.25
CA PHE A 153 -10.90 -7.43 4.62
C PHE A 153 -11.05 -8.70 5.45
N VAL A 154 -10.43 -9.79 5.02
CA VAL A 154 -10.49 -11.11 5.68
C VAL A 154 -9.10 -11.47 6.19
N GLY A 155 -8.94 -11.62 7.50
CA GLY A 155 -7.66 -11.98 8.11
C GLY A 155 -7.26 -11.13 9.29
N ASP A 156 -5.96 -10.78 9.41
CA ASP A 156 -5.43 -9.93 10.48
C ASP A 156 -5.84 -8.47 10.27
N ALA A 157 -6.94 -8.06 10.90
CA ALA A 157 -7.45 -6.71 10.77
C ALA A 157 -6.65 -5.66 11.57
N ASP A 158 -5.64 -6.06 12.35
CA ASP A 158 -4.72 -5.15 13.02
C ASP A 158 -3.39 -4.96 12.28
N CYS A 159 -3.26 -5.51 11.07
CA CYS A 159 -2.11 -5.28 10.22
C CYS A 159 -2.14 -3.88 9.56
N ASN A 160 -0.99 -3.41 9.09
CA ASN A 160 -0.84 -2.09 8.46
C ASN A 160 -1.74 -1.90 7.21
N VAL A 161 -1.97 -2.96 6.44
CA VAL A 161 -2.84 -2.93 5.26
C VAL A 161 -4.28 -2.68 5.67
N ALA A 162 -4.80 -3.43 6.66
CA ALA A 162 -6.16 -3.26 7.16
C ALA A 162 -6.36 -1.86 7.80
N ARG A 163 -5.40 -1.39 8.61
CA ARG A 163 -5.43 -0.04 9.19
C ARG A 163 -5.46 1.04 8.11
N SER A 164 -4.68 0.89 7.05
CA SER A 164 -4.71 1.82 5.91
C SER A 164 -6.06 1.78 5.18
N PHE A 165 -6.72 0.62 5.08
CA PHE A 165 -8.09 0.52 4.56
C PHE A 165 -9.10 1.26 5.44
N VAL A 166 -8.95 1.24 6.77
CA VAL A 166 -9.82 2.01 7.68
C VAL A 166 -9.78 3.51 7.35
N HIS A 167 -8.57 4.05 7.18
CA HIS A 167 -8.41 5.47 6.79
C HIS A 167 -8.90 5.74 5.36
N ALA A 168 -8.71 4.80 4.45
CA ALA A 168 -9.18 4.92 3.07
C ALA A 168 -10.71 4.85 2.98
N ALA A 169 -11.38 4.08 3.83
CA ALA A 169 -12.84 3.97 3.85
C ALA A 169 -13.50 5.33 4.10
N GLU A 170 -12.95 6.12 5.02
CA GLU A 170 -13.41 7.48 5.29
C GLU A 170 -13.08 8.42 4.11
N LEU A 171 -11.85 8.36 3.59
CA LEU A 171 -11.40 9.25 2.51
C LEU A 171 -12.16 9.04 1.20
N PHE A 172 -12.48 7.78 0.88
CA PHE A 172 -13.11 7.40 -0.39
C PHE A 172 -14.61 7.09 -0.28
N ASP A 173 -15.18 7.21 0.94
CA ASP A 173 -16.61 7.03 1.23
C ASP A 173 -17.13 5.64 0.80
N PHE A 174 -16.46 4.57 1.27
CA PHE A 174 -16.90 3.19 1.09
C PHE A 174 -17.08 2.48 2.43
N GLN A 175 -17.91 1.42 2.45
CA GLN A 175 -18.08 0.58 3.64
C GLN A 175 -16.93 -0.44 3.73
N LEU A 176 -16.19 -0.45 4.83
CA LEU A 176 -15.19 -1.46 5.15
C LEU A 176 -15.74 -2.44 6.19
N VAL A 177 -15.72 -3.73 5.90
CA VAL A 177 -16.01 -4.79 6.87
C VAL A 177 -14.74 -5.57 7.11
N CYS A 178 -14.22 -5.54 8.33
CA CYS A 178 -13.06 -6.33 8.74
C CYS A 178 -13.52 -7.61 9.43
N ALA A 179 -13.33 -8.74 8.78
CA ALA A 179 -13.59 -10.06 9.31
C ALA A 179 -12.31 -10.68 9.86
N ALA A 180 -12.17 -10.71 11.19
CA ALA A 180 -10.96 -11.14 11.88
C ALA A 180 -11.28 -11.99 13.11
N PRO A 181 -10.41 -12.96 13.50
CA PRO A 181 -10.58 -13.69 14.73
C PRO A 181 -10.45 -12.80 15.97
N GLU A 182 -10.93 -13.30 17.10
CA GLU A 182 -10.74 -12.62 18.40
C GLU A 182 -9.25 -12.37 18.69
N GLY A 183 -8.93 -11.16 19.15
CA GLY A 183 -7.56 -10.72 19.42
C GLY A 183 -6.81 -10.18 18.19
N TYR A 184 -7.40 -10.25 16.98
CA TYR A 184 -6.79 -9.75 15.74
C TYR A 184 -7.66 -8.69 15.04
N GLN A 185 -8.56 -8.08 15.80
CA GLN A 185 -9.40 -6.99 15.30
C GLN A 185 -8.63 -5.68 15.27
N SER A 186 -8.98 -4.81 14.33
CA SER A 186 -8.37 -3.50 14.23
C SER A 186 -8.57 -2.68 15.50
N GLN A 187 -7.50 -2.08 15.99
CA GLN A 187 -7.53 -1.07 17.06
C GLN A 187 -7.96 0.31 16.54
N VAL A 188 -8.00 0.47 15.23
CA VAL A 188 -8.45 1.71 14.56
C VAL A 188 -9.80 1.44 13.90
N SER A 189 -10.76 2.35 14.10
CA SER A 189 -12.07 2.28 13.47
C SER A 189 -12.63 3.68 13.24
N ASN A 190 -13.59 3.79 12.34
CA ASN A 190 -14.36 5.02 12.06
C ASN A 190 -15.81 4.64 11.68
N SER A 191 -16.62 5.64 11.32
CA SER A 191 -18.04 5.44 10.96
C SER A 191 -18.25 4.58 9.71
N HIS A 192 -17.22 4.35 8.88
CA HIS A 192 -17.27 3.53 7.67
C HIS A 192 -16.82 2.08 7.92
N THR A 193 -16.40 1.76 9.16
CA THR A 193 -15.78 0.46 9.48
C THR A 193 -16.67 -0.37 10.37
N VAL A 194 -16.88 -1.62 9.97
CA VAL A 194 -17.57 -2.66 10.78
C VAL A 194 -16.57 -3.78 11.09
N LEU A 195 -16.50 -4.18 12.36
CA LEU A 195 -15.68 -5.31 12.81
C LEU A 195 -16.57 -6.51 13.08
N THR A 196 -16.18 -7.70 12.61
CA THR A 196 -16.95 -8.93 12.81
C THR A 196 -16.04 -10.16 12.88
N HIS A 197 -16.55 -11.25 13.47
CA HIS A 197 -15.94 -12.58 13.42
C HIS A 197 -16.58 -13.48 12.35
N ASP A 198 -17.75 -13.09 11.83
CA ASP A 198 -18.50 -13.87 10.84
C ASP A 198 -18.03 -13.52 9.42
N VAL A 199 -17.13 -14.35 8.91
CA VAL A 199 -16.53 -14.19 7.57
C VAL A 199 -17.59 -14.34 6.48
N ALA A 200 -18.54 -15.28 6.64
CA ALA A 200 -19.55 -15.54 5.63
C ALA A 200 -20.57 -14.39 5.53
N ALA A 201 -21.04 -13.87 6.68
CA ALA A 201 -21.91 -12.69 6.71
C ALA A 201 -21.16 -11.43 6.19
N ALA A 202 -19.88 -11.29 6.50
CA ALA A 202 -19.07 -10.19 5.99
C ALA A 202 -18.98 -10.21 4.46
N ALA A 203 -18.68 -11.37 3.88
CA ALA A 203 -18.45 -11.52 2.43
C ALA A 203 -19.73 -11.37 1.58
N ARG A 204 -20.91 -11.53 2.18
CA ARG A 204 -22.17 -11.43 1.44
C ARG A 204 -22.29 -10.11 0.69
N ASP A 205 -22.55 -10.20 -0.63
CA ASP A 205 -22.70 -9.06 -1.53
C ASP A 205 -21.49 -8.10 -1.57
N ALA A 206 -20.30 -8.56 -1.19
CA ALA A 206 -19.08 -7.76 -1.27
C ALA A 206 -18.72 -7.39 -2.70
N ASP A 207 -18.32 -6.13 -2.92
CA ASP A 207 -17.78 -5.63 -4.19
C ASP A 207 -16.27 -5.94 -4.32
N LEU A 208 -15.55 -6.00 -3.18
CA LEU A 208 -14.12 -6.30 -3.09
C LEU A 208 -13.85 -7.17 -1.88
N LEU A 209 -13.24 -8.33 -2.08
CA LEU A 209 -12.62 -9.15 -1.04
C LEU A 209 -11.10 -8.91 -1.05
N TYR A 210 -10.57 -8.61 0.12
CA TYR A 210 -9.14 -8.38 0.31
C TYR A 210 -8.58 -9.25 1.43
N THR A 211 -7.36 -9.74 1.25
CA THR A 211 -6.64 -10.43 2.33
C THR A 211 -5.14 -10.11 2.28
N ASP A 212 -4.48 -10.38 3.38
CA ASP A 212 -3.03 -10.32 3.52
C ASP A 212 -2.55 -11.56 4.28
N VAL A 213 -1.24 -11.76 4.29
CA VAL A 213 -0.62 -12.89 4.97
C VAL A 213 -1.02 -12.96 6.46
N TRP A 214 -1.32 -14.15 6.95
CA TRP A 214 -1.63 -14.35 8.38
C TRP A 214 -0.42 -14.13 9.30
N ILE A 215 0.79 -14.32 8.78
CA ILE A 215 2.04 -14.14 9.50
C ILE A 215 2.84 -13.06 8.78
N SER A 216 2.71 -11.84 9.27
CA SER A 216 3.46 -10.70 8.74
C SER A 216 4.94 -10.76 9.13
N MET A 217 5.79 -10.06 8.40
CA MET A 217 7.23 -9.94 8.71
C MET A 217 7.44 -9.41 10.13
N GLY A 218 8.24 -10.12 10.91
CA GLY A 218 8.50 -9.82 12.33
C GLY A 218 7.53 -10.50 13.31
N LYS A 219 6.56 -11.30 12.81
CA LYS A 219 5.59 -12.08 13.61
C LYS A 219 5.82 -13.60 13.55
N GLU A 220 7.00 -14.02 13.10
CA GLU A 220 7.35 -15.44 12.88
C GLU A 220 7.29 -16.25 14.18
N SER A 221 7.58 -15.64 15.33
CA SER A 221 7.48 -16.27 16.64
C SER A 221 6.04 -16.64 17.04
N GLU A 222 5.03 -15.96 16.45
CA GLU A 222 3.60 -16.21 16.71
C GLU A 222 3.00 -17.21 15.70
N ALA A 223 3.79 -17.78 14.78
CA ALA A 223 3.30 -18.53 13.63
C ALA A 223 2.28 -19.61 13.94
N GLN A 224 2.53 -20.45 14.95
CA GLN A 224 1.63 -21.55 15.33
C GLN A 224 0.28 -21.05 15.87
N ALA A 225 0.30 -20.06 16.74
CA ALA A 225 -0.91 -19.45 17.30
C ALA A 225 -1.74 -18.79 16.20
N ARG A 226 -1.09 -18.06 15.28
CA ARG A 226 -1.74 -17.41 14.14
C ARG A 226 -2.37 -18.43 13.19
N LEU A 227 -1.66 -19.49 12.81
CA LEU A 227 -2.22 -20.54 11.96
C LEU A 227 -3.46 -21.22 12.57
N GLN A 228 -3.53 -21.33 13.88
CA GLN A 228 -4.71 -21.86 14.58
C GLN A 228 -5.85 -20.82 14.61
N ALA A 229 -5.56 -19.58 14.98
CA ALA A 229 -6.54 -18.51 15.11
C ALA A 229 -7.21 -18.16 13.78
N PHE A 230 -6.44 -18.13 12.68
CA PHE A 230 -6.93 -17.76 11.36
C PHE A 230 -7.58 -18.93 10.59
N ARG A 231 -7.73 -20.10 11.18
CA ARG A 231 -8.47 -21.19 10.56
C ARG A 231 -9.91 -20.75 10.27
N GLY A 232 -10.31 -20.77 8.98
CA GLY A 232 -11.62 -20.31 8.52
C GLY A 232 -11.61 -18.85 7.97
N TYR A 233 -10.54 -18.10 8.16
CA TYR A 233 -10.39 -16.75 7.60
C TYR A 233 -9.63 -16.78 6.26
N GLN A 234 -10.07 -17.63 5.34
CA GLN A 234 -9.44 -17.86 4.05
C GLN A 234 -10.37 -17.44 2.92
N ILE A 235 -9.84 -16.71 1.93
CA ILE A 235 -10.58 -16.49 0.69
C ILE A 235 -10.49 -17.76 -0.15
N ASN A 236 -11.63 -18.45 -0.27
CA ASN A 236 -11.82 -19.69 -1.01
C ASN A 236 -13.06 -19.60 -1.90
N ARG A 237 -13.35 -20.66 -2.65
CA ARG A 237 -14.49 -20.70 -3.58
C ARG A 237 -15.85 -20.54 -2.87
N GLU A 238 -16.01 -21.14 -1.71
CA GLU A 238 -17.25 -21.05 -0.93
C GLU A 238 -17.48 -19.60 -0.51
N LEU A 239 -16.49 -18.95 0.09
CA LEU A 239 -16.59 -17.55 0.50
C LEU A 239 -16.85 -16.63 -0.70
N LEU A 240 -16.11 -16.81 -1.80
CA LEU A 240 -16.28 -16.00 -3.00
C LEU A 240 -17.67 -16.17 -3.62
N SER A 241 -18.32 -17.35 -3.48
CA SER A 241 -19.66 -17.60 -4.00
C SER A 241 -20.75 -16.80 -3.28
N THR A 242 -20.50 -16.29 -2.08
CA THR A 242 -21.43 -15.44 -1.31
C THR A 242 -21.28 -13.97 -1.64
N ALA A 243 -20.17 -13.58 -2.26
CA ALA A 243 -19.89 -12.20 -2.64
C ALA A 243 -20.70 -11.77 -3.88
N GLY A 244 -20.67 -10.48 -4.18
CA GLY A 244 -21.34 -9.92 -5.34
C GLY A 244 -20.82 -10.54 -6.66
N PRO A 245 -21.64 -10.62 -7.71
CA PRO A 245 -21.30 -11.32 -8.95
C PRO A 245 -20.09 -10.73 -9.69
N LYS A 246 -19.74 -9.49 -9.41
CA LYS A 246 -18.58 -8.78 -9.97
C LYS A 246 -17.50 -8.54 -8.91
N CYS A 247 -17.53 -9.29 -7.80
CA CYS A 247 -16.56 -9.10 -6.71
C CYS A 247 -15.13 -9.25 -7.21
N MET A 248 -14.32 -8.20 -6.98
CA MET A 248 -12.88 -8.24 -7.18
C MET A 248 -12.23 -8.96 -6.00
N VAL A 249 -11.13 -9.66 -6.25
CA VAL A 249 -10.28 -10.22 -5.17
C VAL A 249 -8.90 -9.64 -5.31
N LEU A 250 -8.39 -9.02 -4.24
CA LEU A 250 -7.06 -8.45 -4.21
C LEU A 250 -6.23 -9.00 -3.04
N HIS A 251 -4.92 -8.94 -3.21
CA HIS A 251 -3.90 -9.30 -2.24
C HIS A 251 -2.65 -8.46 -2.47
N CYS A 252 -2.06 -7.88 -1.43
CA CYS A 252 -0.85 -7.05 -1.57
C CYS A 252 0.41 -7.83 -1.99
N LEU A 253 0.36 -9.17 -1.93
CA LEU A 253 1.46 -10.09 -2.22
C LEU A 253 2.71 -9.86 -1.31
N PRO A 254 3.47 -10.93 -0.98
CA PRO A 254 3.34 -12.31 -1.47
C PRO A 254 2.15 -13.04 -0.84
N ALA A 255 1.53 -13.97 -1.53
CA ALA A 255 0.44 -14.79 -1.03
C ALA A 255 0.93 -16.20 -0.66
N TYR A 256 0.43 -16.73 0.43
CA TYR A 256 0.68 -18.12 0.83
C TYR A 256 -0.51 -18.99 0.47
N ARG A 257 -0.41 -19.66 -0.70
CA ARG A 257 -1.42 -20.56 -1.22
C ARG A 257 -1.81 -21.63 -0.18
N GLY A 258 -3.11 -21.80 0.02
CA GLY A 258 -3.66 -22.73 1.03
C GLY A 258 -3.73 -22.19 2.45
N LYS A 259 -3.24 -20.94 2.69
CA LYS A 259 -3.43 -20.22 3.95
C LYS A 259 -4.53 -19.16 3.79
N GLU A 260 -4.19 -17.88 3.68
CA GLU A 260 -5.14 -16.77 3.58
C GLU A 260 -5.96 -16.76 2.28
N ILE A 261 -5.44 -17.41 1.24
CA ILE A 261 -6.13 -17.57 -0.05
C ILE A 261 -5.82 -18.96 -0.63
N THR A 262 -6.83 -19.61 -1.24
CA THR A 262 -6.62 -20.89 -1.92
C THR A 262 -5.94 -20.69 -3.26
N GLU A 263 -5.24 -21.72 -3.74
CA GLU A 263 -4.52 -21.67 -5.02
C GLU A 263 -5.46 -21.45 -6.21
N ASP A 264 -6.59 -22.17 -6.24
CA ASP A 264 -7.59 -22.04 -7.30
C ASP A 264 -8.20 -20.64 -7.39
N ILE A 265 -8.41 -19.94 -6.27
CA ILE A 265 -8.89 -18.57 -6.26
C ILE A 265 -7.79 -17.62 -6.69
N LEU A 266 -6.57 -17.78 -6.19
CA LEU A 266 -5.46 -16.93 -6.58
C LEU A 266 -5.22 -17.00 -8.10
N GLU A 267 -5.25 -18.20 -8.69
CA GLU A 267 -5.09 -18.37 -10.14
C GLU A 267 -6.31 -17.86 -10.92
N ALA A 268 -7.53 -18.10 -10.45
CA ALA A 268 -8.74 -17.60 -11.10
C ALA A 268 -8.84 -16.05 -11.05
N ARG A 269 -8.21 -15.41 -10.08
CA ARG A 269 -8.18 -13.95 -9.90
C ARG A 269 -6.80 -13.35 -10.17
N ALA A 270 -5.90 -14.11 -10.76
CA ALA A 270 -4.55 -13.68 -11.12
C ALA A 270 -4.55 -12.37 -11.93
N GLY A 271 -5.50 -12.21 -12.86
CA GLY A 271 -5.65 -11.01 -13.66
C GLY A 271 -5.82 -9.74 -12.80
N ASP A 272 -6.64 -9.78 -11.75
CA ASP A 272 -6.86 -8.64 -10.86
C ASP A 272 -5.67 -8.44 -9.89
N ILE A 273 -5.17 -9.52 -9.30
CA ILE A 273 -4.12 -9.48 -8.27
C ILE A 273 -2.78 -9.01 -8.86
N PHE A 274 -2.39 -9.53 -10.03
CA PHE A 274 -1.12 -9.14 -10.65
C PHE A 274 -1.22 -7.81 -11.40
N GLU A 275 -2.40 -7.44 -11.91
CA GLU A 275 -2.64 -6.09 -12.44
C GLU A 275 -2.48 -5.03 -11.34
N GLN A 276 -3.07 -5.27 -10.16
CA GLN A 276 -2.84 -4.42 -8.99
C GLN A 276 -1.35 -4.30 -8.67
N ALA A 277 -0.61 -5.41 -8.65
CA ALA A 277 0.83 -5.37 -8.40
C ALA A 277 1.59 -4.56 -9.46
N GLY A 278 1.17 -4.64 -10.73
CA GLY A 278 1.68 -3.82 -11.83
C GLY A 278 1.34 -2.34 -11.69
N ASN A 279 0.13 -2.03 -11.25
CA ASN A 279 -0.35 -0.67 -11.02
C ASN A 279 0.43 0.08 -9.91
N ARG A 280 1.22 -0.63 -9.09
CA ARG A 280 2.16 0.00 -8.15
C ARG A 280 3.11 0.97 -8.86
N LEU A 281 3.57 0.64 -10.06
CA LEU A 281 4.49 1.48 -10.81
C LEU A 281 3.84 2.82 -11.21
N PRO A 282 2.78 2.88 -12.02
CA PRO A 282 2.18 4.16 -12.44
C PRO A 282 1.60 4.97 -11.27
N VAL A 283 1.05 4.33 -10.23
CA VAL A 283 0.53 5.05 -9.06
C VAL A 283 1.67 5.69 -8.25
N GLN A 284 2.79 5.01 -8.07
CA GLN A 284 3.96 5.59 -7.38
C GLN A 284 4.62 6.70 -8.19
N GLN A 285 4.68 6.59 -9.53
CA GLN A 285 5.08 7.69 -10.40
C GLN A 285 4.15 8.90 -10.24
N ALA A 286 2.84 8.67 -10.19
CA ALA A 286 1.86 9.73 -9.99
C ALA A 286 1.99 10.41 -8.63
N ILE A 287 2.24 9.65 -7.55
CA ILE A 287 2.50 10.21 -6.22
C ILE A 287 3.74 11.10 -6.25
N ILE A 288 4.84 10.63 -6.84
CA ILE A 288 6.07 11.43 -6.98
C ILE A 288 5.79 12.70 -7.79
N ALA A 289 5.14 12.57 -8.94
CA ALA A 289 4.84 13.69 -9.81
C ALA A 289 3.97 14.74 -9.10
N PHE A 290 2.94 14.32 -8.40
CA PHE A 290 2.07 15.19 -7.63
C PHE A 290 2.84 15.95 -6.53
N LEU A 291 3.67 15.24 -5.75
CA LEU A 291 4.48 15.83 -4.67
C LEU A 291 5.55 16.79 -5.20
N MET A 292 6.05 16.55 -6.40
CA MET A 292 7.04 17.41 -7.07
C MET A 292 6.43 18.65 -7.75
N GLY A 293 5.10 18.82 -7.62
CA GLY A 293 4.40 20.00 -8.13
C GLY A 293 4.09 19.96 -9.62
N THR A 294 3.99 18.75 -10.19
CA THR A 294 3.47 18.59 -11.55
C THR A 294 1.95 18.80 -11.52
N THR A 295 1.53 20.06 -11.55
CA THR A 295 0.21 20.38 -12.09
C THR A 295 0.38 20.34 -13.59
N THR A 296 -0.27 19.40 -14.26
CA THR A 296 -0.32 19.41 -15.72
C THR A 296 -0.96 20.72 -16.13
N ALA A 297 -0.13 21.67 -16.59
CA ALA A 297 -0.62 22.61 -17.57
C ALA A 297 -0.97 21.80 -18.83
N PRO A 298 -2.02 22.15 -19.53
CA PRO A 298 -2.63 21.40 -20.61
C PRO A 298 -1.68 21.06 -21.75
#